data_982b2ec2af81ac04f8f8c80457e34ca0
#
_entry.id   982b2ec2af81ac04f8f8c80457e34ca0
#
_cell.length_a   1.000
_cell.length_b   1.000
_cell.length_c   1.000
_cell.angle_alpha   90.00
_cell.angle_beta   90.00
_cell.angle_gamma   90.00
#
_symmetry.space_group_name_H-M   'P 1'
#
loop_
_entity.id
_entity.type
_entity.pdbx_description
1 polymer ?
#
loop_
_entity_poly.entity_id
_entity_poly.type
_entity_poly.pdbx_seq_one_letter_code
_entity_poly.pdbx_strand_id
1 'polypeptide(L)'
;MTIRLHVNIDHVATLRNARDTIYPDPVFAAAVCERAGADGITAHLREDRRHIVDRDLERLRERITTFLNLEMAPTAEMLDVALRVRISPPSIP
;
A
#
# COMPACT_ATOMS: atom_id res chain seq x y z
N MET A 1 -13.69 21.20 -11.96
CA MET A 1 -13.52 20.31 -10.83
C MET A 1 -12.56 19.19 -11.20
N THR A 2 -11.62 18.90 -10.34
CA THR A 2 -10.66 17.84 -10.60
C THR A 2 -11.10 16.58 -9.86
N ILE A 3 -11.14 15.47 -10.58
CA ILE A 3 -11.46 14.18 -9.99
C ILE A 3 -10.14 13.44 -9.80
N ARG A 4 -9.94 12.89 -8.60
CA ARG A 4 -8.77 12.09 -8.30
C ARG A 4 -9.16 10.63 -8.18
N LEU A 5 -8.33 9.76 -8.73
CA LEU A 5 -8.55 8.33 -8.69
C LEU A 5 -7.52 7.68 -7.77
N HIS A 6 -8.00 7.08 -6.70
CA HIS A 6 -7.17 6.26 -5.82
C HIS A 6 -7.55 4.80 -6.06
N VAL A 7 -6.55 3.96 -6.28
CA VAL A 7 -6.77 2.55 -6.59
C VAL A 7 -6.36 1.70 -5.40
N ASN A 8 -7.27 0.85 -4.96
CA ASN A 8 -7.00 -0.07 -3.85
C ASN A 8 -6.34 -1.34 -4.38
N ILE A 9 -5.22 -1.73 -3.77
CA ILE A 9 -4.46 -2.90 -4.21
C ILE A 9 -4.49 -4.04 -3.19
N ASP A 10 -5.40 -4.00 -2.22
CA ASP A 10 -5.47 -5.02 -1.16
C ASP A 10 -5.63 -6.43 -1.72
N HIS A 11 -6.49 -6.59 -2.72
CA HIS A 11 -6.81 -7.93 -3.19
C HIS A 11 -5.74 -8.53 -4.10
N VAL A 12 -4.81 -7.72 -4.57
CA VAL A 12 -3.60 -8.25 -5.20
C VAL A 12 -2.80 -9.02 -4.15
N ALA A 13 -2.70 -8.46 -2.94
CA ALA A 13 -2.06 -9.15 -1.83
C ALA A 13 -2.85 -10.38 -1.40
N THR A 14 -4.19 -10.33 -1.47
CA THR A 14 -5.02 -11.48 -1.19
C THR A 14 -4.66 -12.66 -2.11
N LEU A 15 -4.55 -12.39 -3.40
CA LEU A 15 -4.18 -13.42 -4.37
C LEU A 15 -2.78 -13.96 -4.12
N ARG A 16 -1.83 -13.09 -3.86
CA ARG A 16 -0.46 -13.51 -3.55
C ARG A 16 -0.46 -14.46 -2.35
N ASN A 17 -1.17 -14.09 -1.29
CA ASN A 17 -1.18 -14.89 -0.07
C ASN A 17 -1.88 -16.23 -0.29
N ALA A 18 -2.96 -16.24 -1.07
CA ALA A 18 -3.69 -17.47 -1.37
C ALA A 18 -2.83 -18.44 -2.18
N ARG A 19 -1.94 -17.93 -3.02
CA ARG A 19 -1.04 -18.75 -3.82
C ARG A 19 0.23 -19.15 -3.06
N ASP A 20 0.44 -18.59 -1.89
CA ASP A 20 1.61 -18.84 -1.06
C ASP A 20 2.92 -18.61 -1.84
N THR A 21 2.99 -17.47 -2.50
CA THR A 21 4.12 -17.10 -3.35
C THR A 21 4.33 -15.60 -3.28
N ILE A 22 5.28 -15.08 -4.06
CA ILE A 22 5.56 -13.66 -4.11
C ILE A 22 4.75 -12.95 -5.19
N TYR A 23 3.97 -13.69 -5.97
CA TYR A 23 3.15 -13.12 -7.04
C TYR A 23 1.67 -13.41 -6.80
N PRO A 24 0.79 -12.51 -7.23
CA PRO A 24 1.08 -11.19 -7.78
C PRO A 24 1.56 -10.22 -6.71
N ASP A 25 2.44 -9.30 -7.09
CA ASP A 25 3.05 -8.35 -6.16
C ASP A 25 2.22 -7.06 -6.13
N PRO A 26 1.67 -6.67 -4.98
CA PRO A 26 0.89 -5.44 -4.89
C PRO A 26 1.69 -4.18 -5.24
N VAL A 27 2.99 -4.19 -5.00
CA VAL A 27 3.84 -3.03 -5.35
C VAL A 27 3.96 -2.88 -6.86
N PHE A 28 4.11 -4.00 -7.57
CA PHE A 28 4.11 -3.97 -9.04
C PHE A 28 2.77 -3.49 -9.57
N ALA A 29 1.67 -3.98 -8.98
CA ALA A 29 0.34 -3.55 -9.38
C ALA A 29 0.16 -2.06 -9.16
N ALA A 30 0.66 -1.53 -8.05
CA ALA A 30 0.60 -0.09 -7.77
C ALA A 30 1.33 0.70 -8.85
N ALA A 31 2.50 0.25 -9.27
CA ALA A 31 3.26 0.92 -10.32
C ALA A 31 2.51 0.93 -11.65
N VAL A 32 1.85 -0.18 -11.96
CA VAL A 32 1.02 -0.27 -13.19
C VAL A 32 -0.14 0.73 -13.11
N CYS A 33 -0.79 0.82 -11.95
CA CYS A 33 -1.89 1.77 -11.76
C CYS A 33 -1.43 3.21 -11.90
N GLU A 34 -0.29 3.54 -11.35
CA GLU A 34 0.27 4.90 -11.48
C GLU A 34 0.58 5.22 -12.93
N ARG A 35 1.16 4.27 -13.63
CA ARG A 35 1.48 4.47 -15.06
C ARG A 35 0.22 4.67 -15.89
N ALA A 36 -0.88 4.06 -15.47
CA ALA A 36 -2.17 4.20 -16.15
C ALA A 36 -2.91 5.49 -15.74
N GLY A 37 -2.38 6.25 -14.80
CA GLY A 37 -2.94 7.55 -14.45
C GLY A 37 -3.57 7.65 -13.08
N ALA A 38 -3.40 6.67 -12.21
CA ALA A 38 -3.92 6.78 -10.85
C ALA A 38 -3.24 7.93 -10.12
N ASP A 39 -4.03 8.64 -9.32
CA ASP A 39 -3.55 9.76 -8.52
C ASP A 39 -3.01 9.33 -7.17
N GLY A 40 -3.37 8.15 -6.73
CA GLY A 40 -2.89 7.60 -5.48
C GLY A 40 -3.20 6.13 -5.37
N ILE A 41 -2.57 5.50 -4.39
CA ILE A 41 -2.72 4.08 -4.11
C ILE A 41 -3.30 3.94 -2.71
N THR A 42 -4.33 3.12 -2.58
CA THR A 42 -4.95 2.84 -1.29
C THR A 42 -4.60 1.43 -0.86
N ALA A 43 -4.19 1.28 0.38
CA ALA A 43 -3.93 -0.01 0.98
C ALA A 43 -4.50 -0.01 2.39
N HIS A 44 -5.13 -1.11 2.77
CA HIS A 44 -5.69 -1.29 4.10
C HIS A 44 -4.85 -2.31 4.86
N LEU A 45 -4.28 -1.89 5.98
CA LEU A 45 -3.56 -2.81 6.86
C LEU A 45 -4.53 -3.30 7.93
N ARG A 46 -4.97 -4.54 7.78
CA ARG A 46 -5.82 -5.17 8.79
C ARG A 46 -4.97 -5.63 9.96
N GLU A 47 -5.56 -5.64 11.14
CA GLU A 47 -4.83 -6.10 12.33
C GLU A 47 -4.39 -7.55 12.21
N ASP A 48 -5.16 -8.36 11.49
CA ASP A 48 -4.84 -9.78 11.28
C ASP A 48 -3.88 -10.03 10.11
N ARG A 49 -3.48 -8.99 9.42
CA ARG A 49 -2.56 -9.09 8.27
C ARG A 49 -3.04 -10.08 7.21
N ARG A 50 -4.34 -10.11 6.95
CA ARG A 50 -4.93 -11.09 6.03
C ARG A 50 -4.47 -10.91 4.58
N HIS A 51 -4.24 -9.69 4.18
CA HIS A 51 -3.78 -9.42 2.81
C HIS A 51 -2.51 -8.55 2.81
N ILE A 52 -2.64 -7.24 2.95
CA ILE A 52 -1.48 -6.36 3.04
C ILE A 52 -0.73 -6.67 4.34
N VAL A 53 0.58 -6.77 4.25
CA VAL A 53 1.44 -6.93 5.42
C VAL A 53 2.36 -5.71 5.55
N ASP A 54 2.99 -5.57 6.71
CA ASP A 54 3.79 -4.39 7.02
C ASP A 54 4.88 -4.14 5.97
N ARG A 55 5.51 -5.22 5.50
CA ARG A 55 6.54 -5.12 4.48
C ARG A 55 6.01 -4.54 3.17
N ASP A 56 4.75 -4.84 2.82
CA ASP A 56 4.13 -4.27 1.62
C ASP A 56 4.06 -2.75 1.73
N LEU A 57 3.69 -2.24 2.90
CA LEU A 57 3.59 -0.78 3.11
C LEU A 57 4.95 -0.11 2.97
N GLU A 58 5.99 -0.71 3.52
CA GLU A 58 7.35 -0.19 3.39
C GLU A 58 7.75 -0.13 1.93
N ARG A 59 7.50 -1.20 1.19
CA ARG A 59 7.85 -1.27 -0.23
C ARG A 59 7.03 -0.30 -1.07
N LEU A 60 5.74 -0.17 -0.75
CA LEU A 60 4.89 0.81 -1.44
C LEU A 60 5.42 2.22 -1.22
N ARG A 61 5.76 2.54 0.02
CA ARG A 61 6.27 3.86 0.35
C ARG A 61 7.53 4.21 -0.43
N GLU A 62 8.39 3.22 -0.66
CA GLU A 62 9.62 3.41 -1.41
C GLU A 62 9.41 3.53 -2.91
N ARG A 63 8.37 2.88 -3.44
CA ARG A 63 8.25 2.67 -4.89
C ARG A 63 7.21 3.54 -5.56
N ILE A 64 6.14 3.91 -4.87
CA ILE A 64 5.11 4.73 -5.50
C ILE A 64 5.55 6.17 -5.59
N THR A 65 5.04 6.88 -6.59
CA THR A 65 5.38 8.28 -6.83
C THR A 65 4.20 9.21 -6.54
N THR A 66 3.05 8.64 -6.25
CA THR A 66 1.84 9.39 -5.92
C THR A 66 1.60 9.34 -4.41
N PHE A 67 0.34 9.34 -4.00
CA PHE A 67 0.01 9.27 -2.58
C PHE A 67 -0.22 7.83 -2.14
N LEU A 68 0.23 7.50 -0.95
CA LEU A 68 -0.18 6.28 -0.29
C LEU A 68 -1.28 6.63 0.71
N ASN A 69 -2.49 6.17 0.44
CA ASN A 69 -3.62 6.34 1.33
C ASN A 69 -3.76 5.06 2.17
N LEU A 70 -3.31 5.13 3.41
CA LEU A 70 -3.33 3.98 4.31
C LEU A 70 -4.62 3.98 5.11
N GLU A 71 -5.41 2.92 4.95
CA GLU A 71 -6.59 2.67 5.76
C GLU A 71 -6.20 1.74 6.91
N MET A 72 -6.69 2.05 8.11
CA MET A 72 -6.32 1.26 9.29
C MET A 72 -7.31 1.49 10.42
N ALA A 73 -7.35 0.55 11.37
CA ALA A 73 -8.11 0.73 12.59
C ALA A 73 -7.40 1.75 13.50
N PRO A 74 -8.15 2.50 14.31
CA PRO A 74 -7.56 3.56 15.15
C PRO A 74 -6.97 2.97 16.45
N THR A 75 -5.99 2.10 16.31
CA THR A 75 -5.31 1.50 17.46
C THR A 75 -3.90 2.03 17.58
N ALA A 76 -3.32 1.88 18.77
CA ALA A 76 -1.95 2.30 19.01
C ALA A 76 -0.97 1.57 18.10
N GLU A 77 -1.21 0.28 17.88
CA GLU A 77 -0.37 -0.53 16.99
C GLU A 77 -0.40 0.02 15.56
N MET A 78 -1.59 0.30 15.05
CA MET A 78 -1.74 0.80 13.68
C MET A 78 -1.14 2.19 13.53
N LEU A 79 -1.32 3.04 14.53
CA LEU A 79 -0.72 4.37 14.50
C LEU A 79 0.80 4.27 14.44
N ASP A 80 1.39 3.36 15.22
CA ASP A 80 2.83 3.15 15.21
C ASP A 80 3.32 2.72 13.83
N VAL A 81 2.60 1.79 13.20
CA VAL A 81 2.93 1.35 11.85
C VAL A 81 2.86 2.52 10.87
N ALA A 82 1.79 3.31 10.95
CA ALA A 82 1.61 4.45 10.05
C ALA A 82 2.74 5.46 10.18
N LEU A 83 3.19 5.73 11.40
CA LEU A 83 4.29 6.65 11.62
C LEU A 83 5.60 6.10 11.06
N ARG A 84 5.86 4.82 11.25
CA ARG A 84 7.06 4.20 10.71
C ARG A 84 7.10 4.24 9.20
N VAL A 85 5.98 3.95 8.56
CA VAL A 85 5.89 3.99 7.10
C VAL A 85 6.10 5.41 6.59
N ARG A 86 5.48 6.38 7.27
CA ARG A 86 5.56 7.78 6.84
C ARG A 86 6.97 8.32 6.86
N ILE A 87 7.76 7.93 7.86
CA ILE A 87 9.10 8.46 8.01
C ILE A 87 10.19 7.56 7.45
N SER A 88 9.80 6.45 6.84
CA SER A 88 10.76 5.55 6.25
C SER A 88 11.44 6.20 5.07
N PRO A 89 12.79 6.24 5.03
CA PRO A 89 13.45 6.63 3.81
C PRO A 89 13.25 5.55 2.78
N PRO A 90 13.51 5.79 1.54
CA PRO A 90 14.06 6.99 0.94
C PRO A 90 12.99 7.90 0.41
N SER A 91 11.83 7.80 0.96
CA SER A 91 10.72 8.60 0.51
C SER A 91 11.02 10.06 0.57
N ILE A 92 12.14 10.36 1.04
CA ILE A 92 12.51 11.70 1.10
C ILE A 92 12.92 12.18 -0.22
N PRO A 93 12.31 13.13 -0.66
CA PRO A 93 12.92 13.93 -1.68
C PRO A 93 13.93 14.79 -1.03
#